data_72c04f69e234284ca651d4cf59ef1173
#
_entry.id   72c04f69e234284ca651d4cf59ef1173
#
_cell.length_a   1.000
_cell.length_b   1.000
_cell.length_c   1.000
_cell.angle_alpha   90.00
_cell.angle_beta   90.00
_cell.angle_gamma   90.00
#
_symmetry.space_group_name_H-M   'P 1'
#
loop_
_entity.id
_entity.type
_entity.pdbx_description
1 polymer ?
#
loop_
_entity_poly.entity_id
_entity_poly.type
_entity_poly.pdbx_seq_one_letter_code
_entity_poly.pdbx_strand_id
1 'polypeptide(L)'
;IAGEKDAAKQKQYFNELMKVHDQRIQYLDDLNKLVKRDATKGSIIGMKAHDYFTMGGQDMNEAYNMFKEAIELEKENSDYFVLQEFMDAAARKMKSDEAYKEQFIQDYLFASGVADGALKAATKENDKKLLKVAKDNIDAFFINSGVATCDNLQAIYAPKVEQNKTNLDYLKQVISVMQMLNCTEQEAYFAASEAAHAIEPTAETAVGCGYMYYKKGDMDKCIDYFDQAINLEQDPLKK
;
A
#
# COMPACT_ATOMS: atom_id res chain seq x y z
N ILE A 1 11.98 21.44 19.34
CA ILE A 1 11.67 20.29 20.24
C ILE A 1 12.90 19.41 20.38
N ALA A 2 13.49 18.94 19.30
CA ALA A 2 14.62 18.01 19.32
C ALA A 2 15.88 18.52 20.07
N GLY A 3 16.08 19.82 20.20
CA GLY A 3 17.22 20.43 20.92
C GLY A 3 16.95 20.80 22.38
N GLU A 4 15.70 20.73 22.83
CA GLU A 4 15.31 21.05 24.21
C GLU A 4 15.62 19.87 25.12
N LYS A 5 16.25 20.16 26.27
CA LYS A 5 16.65 19.13 27.25
C LYS A 5 15.63 18.99 28.38
N ASP A 6 14.78 19.98 28.61
CA ASP A 6 13.75 19.97 29.63
C ASP A 6 12.51 19.22 29.11
N ALA A 7 12.20 18.07 29.70
CA ALA A 7 11.07 17.24 29.30
C ALA A 7 9.70 17.94 29.39
N ALA A 8 9.52 18.85 30.37
CA ALA A 8 8.27 19.62 30.51
C ALA A 8 8.11 20.61 29.36
N LYS A 9 9.20 21.27 28.96
CA LYS A 9 9.19 22.16 27.81
C LYS A 9 9.06 21.42 26.48
N GLN A 10 9.69 20.24 26.34
CA GLN A 10 9.49 19.39 25.17
C GLN A 10 8.00 19.06 24.99
N LYS A 11 7.34 18.63 26.06
CA LYS A 11 5.90 18.32 26.04
C LYS A 11 5.05 19.57 25.74
N GLN A 12 5.40 20.73 26.31
CA GLN A 12 4.72 21.97 26.01
C GLN A 12 4.82 22.32 24.52
N TYR A 13 6.03 22.32 23.97
CA TYR A 13 6.25 22.63 22.55
C TYR A 13 5.58 21.63 21.61
N PHE A 14 5.57 20.34 21.97
CA PHE A 14 4.84 19.34 21.23
C PHE A 14 3.33 19.65 21.17
N ASN A 15 2.72 19.96 22.33
CA ASN A 15 1.30 20.31 22.38
C ASN A 15 0.97 21.60 21.59
N GLU A 16 1.86 22.59 21.64
CA GLU A 16 1.72 23.81 20.85
C GLU A 16 1.84 23.53 19.35
N LEU A 17 2.76 22.66 18.92
CA LEU A 17 2.91 22.25 17.53
C LEU A 17 1.64 21.55 17.01
N MET A 18 1.11 20.58 17.77
CA MET A 18 -0.15 19.89 17.40
C MET A 18 -1.30 20.89 17.27
N LYS A 19 -1.42 21.84 18.20
CA LYS A 19 -2.42 22.91 18.14
C LYS A 19 -2.26 23.81 16.92
N VAL A 20 -1.03 24.12 16.54
CA VAL A 20 -0.76 24.92 15.31
C VAL A 20 -1.25 24.19 14.07
N HIS A 21 -1.05 22.86 13.97
CA HIS A 21 -1.61 22.08 12.86
C HIS A 21 -3.14 22.13 12.84
N ASP A 22 -3.79 22.00 13.99
CA ASP A 22 -5.25 22.10 14.08
C ASP A 22 -5.77 23.49 13.65
N GLN A 23 -5.08 24.55 14.04
CA GLN A 23 -5.40 25.90 13.60
C GLN A 23 -5.18 26.07 12.08
N ARG A 24 -4.12 25.48 11.51
CA ARG A 24 -3.89 25.50 10.06
C ARG A 24 -5.02 24.83 9.29
N ILE A 25 -5.56 23.72 9.81
CA ILE A 25 -6.71 23.03 9.22
C ILE A 25 -7.96 23.91 9.35
N GLN A 26 -8.20 24.48 10.53
CA GLN A 26 -9.38 25.32 10.81
C GLN A 26 -9.45 26.56 9.92
N TYR A 27 -8.31 27.19 9.65
CA TYR A 27 -8.21 28.44 8.89
C TYR A 27 -7.57 28.25 7.52
N LEU A 28 -7.68 27.04 6.94
CA LEU A 28 -6.99 26.64 5.72
C LEU A 28 -7.23 27.60 4.54
N ASP A 29 -8.50 27.90 4.28
CA ASP A 29 -8.89 28.75 3.12
C ASP A 29 -8.37 30.18 3.27
N ASP A 30 -8.40 30.73 4.47
CA ASP A 30 -7.95 32.09 4.74
C ASP A 30 -6.41 32.17 4.67
N LEU A 31 -5.73 31.15 5.21
CA LEU A 31 -4.27 31.06 5.13
C LEU A 31 -3.81 30.87 3.69
N ASN A 32 -4.46 30.05 2.90
CA ASN A 32 -4.12 29.86 1.48
C ASN A 32 -4.24 31.17 0.69
N LYS A 33 -5.32 31.94 0.91
CA LYS A 33 -5.50 33.28 0.31
C LYS A 33 -4.41 34.24 0.72
N LEU A 34 -4.08 34.27 2.04
CA LEU A 34 -3.11 35.22 2.61
C LEU A 34 -1.69 34.96 2.09
N VAL A 35 -1.27 33.69 2.07
CA VAL A 35 0.14 33.34 1.70
C VAL A 35 0.27 32.87 0.26
N LYS A 36 -0.80 32.90 -0.55
CA LYS A 36 -0.84 32.44 -1.94
C LYS A 36 -0.26 31.04 -2.11
N ARG A 37 -0.74 30.10 -1.29
CA ARG A 37 -0.41 28.68 -1.31
C ARG A 37 -1.67 27.87 -1.57
N ASP A 38 -1.47 26.65 -2.06
CA ASP A 38 -2.54 25.68 -2.33
C ASP A 38 -2.38 24.46 -1.41
N ALA A 39 -2.19 24.70 -0.10
CA ALA A 39 -2.16 23.61 0.87
C ALA A 39 -3.53 22.95 0.95
N THR A 40 -3.54 21.64 1.10
CA THR A 40 -4.76 20.85 1.26
C THR A 40 -4.92 20.39 2.71
N LYS A 41 -6.13 19.99 3.09
CA LYS A 41 -6.37 19.42 4.43
C LYS A 41 -5.51 18.19 4.65
N GLY A 42 -5.43 17.29 3.65
CA GLY A 42 -4.66 16.05 3.75
C GLY A 42 -3.17 16.33 3.91
N SER A 43 -2.59 17.29 3.16
CA SER A 43 -1.18 17.65 3.31
C SER A 43 -0.84 18.18 4.71
N ILE A 44 -1.75 18.94 5.35
CA ILE A 44 -1.55 19.44 6.73
C ILE A 44 -1.68 18.29 7.73
N ILE A 45 -2.65 17.38 7.55
CA ILE A 45 -2.79 16.20 8.41
C ILE A 45 -1.56 15.30 8.28
N GLY A 46 -1.04 15.11 7.07
CA GLY A 46 0.20 14.34 6.85
C GLY A 46 1.40 14.92 7.58
N MET A 47 1.58 16.25 7.52
CA MET A 47 2.62 16.93 8.31
C MET A 47 2.39 16.83 9.82
N LYS A 48 1.13 16.94 10.28
CA LYS A 48 0.78 16.73 11.69
C LYS A 48 1.12 15.33 12.15
N ALA A 49 0.79 14.33 11.33
CA ALA A 49 1.11 12.93 11.59
C ALA A 49 2.62 12.69 11.69
N HIS A 50 3.40 13.25 10.76
CA HIS A 50 4.86 13.21 10.78
C HIS A 50 5.44 13.80 12.06
N ASP A 51 5.04 15.03 12.41
CA ASP A 51 5.52 15.69 13.62
C ASP A 51 5.10 14.94 14.89
N TYR A 52 3.87 14.40 14.92
CA TYR A 52 3.39 13.56 16.01
C TYR A 52 4.25 12.29 16.15
N PHE A 53 4.47 11.59 15.06
CA PHE A 53 5.19 10.32 15.03
C PHE A 53 6.67 10.46 15.40
N THR A 54 7.31 11.56 14.97
CA THR A 54 8.76 11.76 15.12
C THR A 54 9.15 12.56 16.35
N MET A 55 8.25 13.40 16.92
CA MET A 55 8.60 14.38 17.96
C MET A 55 8.00 14.10 19.33
N GLY A 56 7.31 12.99 19.54
CA GLY A 56 6.91 12.62 20.91
C GLY A 56 5.48 12.15 21.09
N GLY A 57 4.75 11.87 20.03
CA GLY A 57 3.44 11.21 20.09
C GLY A 57 3.54 9.85 20.76
N GLN A 58 2.67 9.61 21.74
CA GLN A 58 2.70 8.40 22.55
C GLN A 58 1.75 7.30 22.03
N ASP A 59 0.71 7.69 21.30
CA ASP A 59 -0.28 6.76 20.78
C ASP A 59 -0.03 6.44 19.31
N MET A 60 0.40 5.20 19.06
CA MET A 60 0.65 4.72 17.70
C MET A 60 -0.63 4.62 16.87
N ASN A 61 -1.80 4.41 17.50
CA ASN A 61 -3.07 4.39 16.78
C ASN A 61 -3.44 5.80 16.28
N GLU A 62 -3.14 6.83 17.07
CA GLU A 62 -3.37 8.21 16.66
C GLU A 62 -2.52 8.59 15.45
N ALA A 63 -1.22 8.27 15.49
CA ALA A 63 -0.32 8.47 14.34
C ALA A 63 -0.81 7.73 13.10
N TYR A 64 -1.11 6.45 13.24
CA TYR A 64 -1.63 5.61 12.16
C TYR A 64 -2.90 6.19 11.54
N ASN A 65 -3.88 6.61 12.36
CA ASN A 65 -5.14 7.16 11.87
C ASN A 65 -4.94 8.48 11.11
N MET A 66 -4.07 9.35 11.62
CA MET A 66 -3.75 10.60 10.93
C MET A 66 -3.06 10.37 9.58
N PHE A 67 -2.09 9.44 9.51
CA PHE A 67 -1.46 9.08 8.23
C PHE A 67 -2.48 8.52 7.25
N LYS A 68 -3.35 7.61 7.70
CA LYS A 68 -4.38 7.00 6.87
C LYS A 68 -5.34 8.06 6.31
N GLU A 69 -5.86 8.96 7.17
CA GLU A 69 -6.72 10.07 6.73
C GLU A 69 -6.01 10.96 5.71
N ALA A 70 -4.74 11.29 5.92
CA ALA A 70 -3.97 12.09 4.99
C ALA A 70 -3.87 11.43 3.61
N ILE A 71 -3.54 10.14 3.56
CA ILE A 71 -3.42 9.38 2.31
C ILE A 71 -4.77 9.24 1.61
N GLU A 72 -5.86 8.99 2.34
CA GLU A 72 -7.21 8.91 1.78
C GLU A 72 -7.67 10.22 1.12
N LEU A 73 -7.25 11.37 1.69
CA LEU A 73 -7.57 12.69 1.16
C LEU A 73 -6.70 13.07 -0.05
N GLU A 74 -5.41 12.78 -0.01
CA GLU A 74 -4.44 13.20 -1.03
C GLU A 74 -4.28 12.19 -2.18
N LYS A 75 -4.50 10.90 -1.91
CA LYS A 75 -4.33 9.81 -2.88
C LYS A 75 -2.95 9.89 -3.54
N GLU A 76 -2.90 9.93 -4.87
CA GLU A 76 -1.66 10.01 -5.65
C GLU A 76 -0.84 11.30 -5.42
N ASN A 77 -1.43 12.30 -4.74
CA ASN A 77 -0.73 13.52 -4.33
C ASN A 77 -0.11 13.39 -2.93
N SER A 78 -0.21 12.23 -2.29
CA SER A 78 0.38 11.99 -0.97
C SER A 78 1.88 12.19 -0.99
N ASP A 79 2.39 12.87 0.03
CA ASP A 79 3.82 13.03 0.20
C ASP A 79 4.50 11.68 0.46
N TYR A 80 5.68 11.47 -0.13
CA TYR A 80 6.44 10.22 -0.04
C TYR A 80 6.71 9.77 1.40
N PHE A 81 6.98 10.72 2.31
CA PHE A 81 7.25 10.40 3.72
C PHE A 81 5.97 9.97 4.46
N VAL A 82 4.81 10.52 4.12
CA VAL A 82 3.53 10.11 4.69
C VAL A 82 3.23 8.64 4.37
N LEU A 83 3.47 8.22 3.13
CA LEU A 83 3.26 6.85 2.68
C LEU A 83 4.17 5.85 3.43
N GLN A 84 5.46 6.15 3.54
CA GLN A 84 6.38 5.24 4.22
C GLN A 84 6.19 5.21 5.74
N GLU A 85 5.88 6.36 6.37
CA GLU A 85 5.67 6.44 7.82
C GLU A 85 4.33 5.82 8.23
N PHE A 86 3.32 5.85 7.38
CA PHE A 86 2.11 5.07 7.55
C PHE A 86 2.43 3.57 7.71
N MET A 87 3.28 3.03 6.83
CA MET A 87 3.67 1.62 6.91
C MET A 87 4.57 1.31 8.11
N ASP A 88 5.45 2.24 8.53
CA ASP A 88 6.21 2.08 9.80
C ASP A 88 5.26 2.05 11.00
N ALA A 89 4.27 2.96 11.06
CA ALA A 89 3.28 2.97 12.13
C ALA A 89 2.44 1.67 12.14
N ALA A 90 2.00 1.20 10.97
CA ALA A 90 1.29 -0.06 10.82
C ALA A 90 2.14 -1.28 11.25
N ALA A 91 3.43 -1.30 10.89
CA ALA A 91 4.35 -2.36 11.28
C ALA A 91 4.60 -2.41 12.80
N ARG A 92 4.71 -1.25 13.44
CA ARG A 92 4.82 -1.16 14.91
C ARG A 92 3.55 -1.63 15.60
N LYS A 93 2.39 -1.26 15.08
CA LYS A 93 1.08 -1.71 15.57
C LYS A 93 0.95 -3.23 15.46
N MET A 94 1.34 -3.82 14.32
CA MET A 94 1.30 -5.27 14.13
C MET A 94 2.22 -6.02 15.12
N LYS A 95 3.38 -5.47 15.48
CA LYS A 95 4.28 -6.09 16.47
C LYS A 95 3.66 -6.15 17.87
N SER A 96 2.74 -5.27 18.20
CA SER A 96 2.03 -5.25 19.48
C SER A 96 0.72 -6.03 19.49
N ASP A 97 0.17 -6.35 18.30
CA ASP A 97 -1.13 -7.02 18.16
C ASP A 97 -1.11 -8.01 16.98
N GLU A 98 -1.04 -9.30 17.31
CA GLU A 98 -1.06 -10.36 16.28
C GLU A 98 -2.38 -10.44 15.49
N ALA A 99 -3.49 -10.01 16.06
CA ALA A 99 -4.78 -9.96 15.37
C ALA A 99 -4.79 -8.93 14.22
N TYR A 100 -3.83 -8.00 14.25
CA TYR A 100 -3.69 -6.95 13.24
C TYR A 100 -3.05 -7.42 11.91
N LYS A 101 -2.54 -8.65 11.83
CA LYS A 101 -1.83 -9.17 10.64
C LYS A 101 -2.62 -9.02 9.34
N GLU A 102 -3.90 -9.34 9.37
CA GLU A 102 -4.76 -9.21 8.20
C GLU A 102 -4.93 -7.74 7.77
N GLN A 103 -5.18 -6.85 8.72
CA GLN A 103 -5.28 -5.43 8.43
C GLN A 103 -3.95 -4.87 7.93
N PHE A 104 -2.82 -5.32 8.46
CA PHE A 104 -1.49 -4.91 8.00
C PHE A 104 -1.26 -5.23 6.52
N ILE A 105 -1.75 -6.38 6.03
CA ILE A 105 -1.69 -6.70 4.60
C ILE A 105 -2.56 -5.73 3.79
N GLN A 106 -3.76 -5.38 4.28
CA GLN A 106 -4.61 -4.40 3.60
C GLN A 106 -3.97 -3.01 3.59
N ASP A 107 -3.32 -2.61 4.68
CA ASP A 107 -2.58 -1.35 4.77
C ASP A 107 -1.40 -1.32 3.79
N TYR A 108 -0.70 -2.45 3.65
CA TYR A 108 0.36 -2.59 2.64
C TYR A 108 -0.20 -2.43 1.22
N LEU A 109 -1.27 -3.14 0.88
CA LEU A 109 -1.89 -3.04 -0.45
C LEU A 109 -2.35 -1.61 -0.74
N PHE A 110 -2.95 -0.95 0.25
CA PHE A 110 -3.38 0.43 0.16
C PHE A 110 -2.22 1.38 -0.08
N ALA A 111 -1.19 1.37 0.78
CA ALA A 111 -0.03 2.26 0.67
C ALA A 111 0.77 2.01 -0.61
N SER A 112 0.98 0.73 -0.97
CA SER A 112 1.68 0.32 -2.17
C SER A 112 0.95 0.77 -3.44
N GLY A 113 -0.38 0.59 -3.49
CA GLY A 113 -1.20 1.04 -4.61
C GLY A 113 -1.17 2.55 -4.80
N VAL A 114 -1.27 3.33 -3.71
CA VAL A 114 -1.16 4.79 -3.77
C VAL A 114 0.25 5.22 -4.21
N ALA A 115 1.31 4.57 -3.70
CA ALA A 115 2.68 4.88 -4.11
C ALA A 115 2.92 4.62 -5.60
N ASP A 116 2.38 3.52 -6.14
CA ASP A 116 2.44 3.20 -7.57
C ASP A 116 1.67 4.24 -8.42
N GLY A 117 0.51 4.68 -7.96
CA GLY A 117 -0.25 5.77 -8.58
C GLY A 117 0.53 7.08 -8.59
N ALA A 118 1.09 7.46 -7.44
CA ALA A 118 1.91 8.65 -7.29
C ALA A 118 3.16 8.63 -8.19
N LEU A 119 3.84 7.47 -8.29
CA LEU A 119 4.98 7.30 -9.18
C LEU A 119 4.62 7.49 -10.66
N LYS A 120 3.45 6.99 -11.08
CA LYS A 120 2.96 7.18 -12.45
C LYS A 120 2.58 8.66 -12.73
N ALA A 121 2.02 9.35 -11.75
CA ALA A 121 1.60 10.74 -11.86
C ALA A 121 2.77 11.73 -11.75
N ALA A 122 3.87 11.36 -11.11
CA ALA A 122 5.01 12.23 -10.88
C ALA A 122 5.67 12.66 -12.18
N THR A 123 5.88 13.97 -12.35
CA THR A 123 6.52 14.55 -13.54
C THR A 123 7.98 14.97 -13.29
N LYS A 124 8.32 15.28 -12.04
CA LYS A 124 9.67 15.72 -11.66
C LYS A 124 10.53 14.52 -11.25
N GLU A 125 11.74 14.47 -11.76
CA GLU A 125 12.67 13.36 -11.48
C GLU A 125 13.01 13.21 -9.98
N ASN A 126 13.10 14.33 -9.24
CA ASN A 126 13.34 14.26 -7.80
C ASN A 126 12.16 13.63 -7.05
N ASP A 127 10.92 13.97 -7.42
CA ASP A 127 9.73 13.41 -6.80
C ASP A 127 9.63 11.90 -7.11
N LYS A 128 9.90 11.48 -8.34
CA LYS A 128 9.98 10.06 -8.72
C LYS A 128 11.01 9.30 -7.88
N LYS A 129 12.20 9.90 -7.68
CA LYS A 129 13.25 9.27 -6.88
C LYS A 129 12.82 9.09 -5.43
N LEU A 130 12.21 10.12 -4.82
CA LEU A 130 11.74 10.05 -3.43
C LEU A 130 10.59 9.06 -3.27
N LEU A 131 9.62 9.06 -4.20
CA LEU A 131 8.51 8.11 -4.21
C LEU A 131 9.00 6.66 -4.41
N LYS A 132 10.01 6.45 -5.26
CA LYS A 132 10.61 5.13 -5.42
C LYS A 132 11.24 4.63 -4.12
N VAL A 133 12.01 5.47 -3.42
CA VAL A 133 12.58 5.12 -2.11
C VAL A 133 11.48 4.83 -1.10
N ALA A 134 10.41 5.61 -1.09
CA ALA A 134 9.26 5.35 -0.21
C ALA A 134 8.61 4.00 -0.52
N LYS A 135 8.42 3.67 -1.81
CA LYS A 135 7.88 2.37 -2.24
C LYS A 135 8.78 1.21 -1.80
N ASP A 136 10.09 1.33 -2.02
CA ASP A 136 11.06 0.32 -1.58
C ASP A 136 11.01 0.12 -0.05
N ASN A 137 10.82 1.19 0.73
CA ASN A 137 10.65 1.11 2.19
C ASN A 137 9.32 0.45 2.58
N ILE A 138 8.21 0.79 1.91
CA ILE A 138 6.89 0.16 2.11
C ILE A 138 6.99 -1.36 1.88
N ASP A 139 7.63 -1.78 0.79
CA ASP A 139 7.84 -3.19 0.46
C ASP A 139 8.74 -3.87 1.50
N ALA A 140 9.80 -3.19 1.96
CA ALA A 140 10.69 -3.70 3.00
C ALA A 140 9.97 -3.90 4.35
N PHE A 141 9.11 -2.97 4.78
CA PHE A 141 8.31 -3.15 6.00
C PHE A 141 7.42 -4.38 5.91
N PHE A 142 6.80 -4.61 4.75
CA PHE A 142 5.93 -5.75 4.53
C PHE A 142 6.72 -7.07 4.52
N ILE A 143 7.80 -7.15 3.74
CA ILE A 143 8.63 -8.36 3.64
C ILE A 143 9.24 -8.72 5.00
N ASN A 144 9.78 -7.73 5.73
CA ASN A 144 10.44 -7.95 7.02
C ASN A 144 9.45 -8.19 8.18
N SER A 145 8.16 -8.05 7.95
CA SER A 145 7.14 -8.26 8.99
C SER A 145 6.97 -9.72 9.40
N GLY A 146 7.40 -10.66 8.55
CA GLY A 146 7.15 -12.09 8.70
C GLY A 146 5.71 -12.53 8.36
N VAL A 147 4.83 -11.60 8.01
CA VAL A 147 3.44 -11.91 7.56
C VAL A 147 3.44 -12.37 6.11
N ALA A 148 4.41 -11.94 5.33
CA ALA A 148 4.56 -12.19 3.90
C ALA A 148 5.08 -13.60 3.58
N THR A 149 4.52 -14.65 4.22
CA THR A 149 4.80 -16.06 3.88
C THR A 149 3.69 -16.61 3.00
N CYS A 150 4.02 -17.56 2.12
CA CYS A 150 3.03 -18.14 1.22
C CYS A 150 1.86 -18.78 1.95
N ASP A 151 2.12 -19.45 3.08
CA ASP A 151 1.05 -20.08 3.89
C ASP A 151 0.13 -19.04 4.53
N ASN A 152 0.69 -17.93 5.05
CA ASN A 152 -0.11 -16.84 5.60
C ASN A 152 -0.93 -16.14 4.51
N LEU A 153 -0.32 -15.86 3.35
CA LEU A 153 -1.04 -15.27 2.22
C LEU A 153 -2.15 -16.17 1.71
N GLN A 154 -1.90 -17.47 1.60
CA GLN A 154 -2.90 -18.47 1.25
C GLN A 154 -4.09 -18.43 2.22
N ALA A 155 -3.82 -18.48 3.53
CA ALA A 155 -4.86 -18.49 4.56
C ALA A 155 -5.72 -17.22 4.55
N ILE A 156 -5.12 -16.07 4.24
CA ILE A 156 -5.80 -14.77 4.21
C ILE A 156 -6.56 -14.56 2.91
N TYR A 157 -5.93 -14.88 1.77
CA TYR A 157 -6.51 -14.53 0.47
C TYR A 157 -7.51 -15.55 -0.04
N ALA A 158 -7.38 -16.84 0.24
CA ALA A 158 -8.30 -17.86 -0.27
C ALA A 158 -9.78 -17.54 0.00
N PRO A 159 -10.21 -17.26 1.24
CA PRO A 159 -11.62 -16.92 1.51
C PRO A 159 -12.03 -15.57 0.90
N LYS A 160 -11.10 -14.63 0.75
CA LYS A 160 -11.38 -13.30 0.23
C LYS A 160 -11.48 -13.25 -1.29
N VAL A 161 -10.67 -14.03 -1.99
CA VAL A 161 -10.78 -14.18 -3.45
C VAL A 161 -12.16 -14.71 -3.81
N GLU A 162 -12.66 -15.71 -3.06
CA GLU A 162 -14.00 -16.24 -3.27
C GLU A 162 -15.09 -15.16 -3.10
N GLN A 163 -14.95 -14.31 -2.07
CA GLN A 163 -15.90 -13.22 -1.80
C GLN A 163 -15.81 -12.07 -2.82
N ASN A 164 -14.67 -11.91 -3.48
CA ASN A 164 -14.37 -10.80 -4.39
C ASN A 164 -14.17 -11.23 -5.85
N LYS A 165 -14.75 -12.35 -6.28
CA LYS A 165 -14.61 -12.91 -7.64
C LYS A 165 -14.96 -11.96 -8.78
N THR A 166 -15.74 -10.92 -8.53
CA THR A 166 -16.15 -9.92 -9.52
C THR A 166 -15.42 -8.59 -9.39
N ASN A 167 -14.53 -8.46 -8.41
CA ASN A 167 -13.74 -7.26 -8.18
C ASN A 167 -12.35 -7.41 -8.83
N LEU A 168 -12.24 -6.98 -10.08
CA LEU A 168 -11.01 -7.13 -10.87
C LEU A 168 -9.79 -6.46 -10.21
N ASP A 169 -9.95 -5.26 -9.64
CA ASP A 169 -8.86 -4.53 -9.01
C ASP A 169 -8.31 -5.29 -7.79
N TYR A 170 -9.21 -5.84 -6.97
CA TYR A 170 -8.83 -6.68 -5.85
C TYR A 170 -8.07 -7.94 -6.31
N LEU A 171 -8.58 -8.62 -7.33
CA LEU A 171 -7.95 -9.82 -7.88
C LEU A 171 -6.55 -9.52 -8.43
N LYS A 172 -6.38 -8.44 -9.16
CA LYS A 172 -5.08 -7.97 -9.66
C LYS A 172 -4.10 -7.66 -8.52
N GLN A 173 -4.57 -7.05 -7.42
CA GLN A 173 -3.75 -6.82 -6.24
C GLN A 173 -3.27 -8.13 -5.60
N VAL A 174 -4.16 -9.11 -5.43
CA VAL A 174 -3.79 -10.44 -4.89
C VAL A 174 -2.74 -11.11 -5.77
N ILE A 175 -2.96 -11.14 -7.08
CA ILE A 175 -2.02 -11.72 -8.06
C ILE A 175 -0.65 -11.04 -7.93
N SER A 176 -0.60 -9.71 -7.96
CA SER A 176 0.64 -8.94 -7.88
C SER A 176 1.42 -9.21 -6.58
N VAL A 177 0.74 -9.24 -5.42
CA VAL A 177 1.41 -9.55 -4.15
C VAL A 177 1.97 -10.96 -4.12
N MET A 178 1.20 -11.94 -4.57
CA MET A 178 1.63 -13.33 -4.57
C MET A 178 2.79 -13.58 -5.54
N GLN A 179 2.82 -12.89 -6.68
CA GLN A 179 3.96 -12.92 -7.61
C GLN A 179 5.20 -12.26 -7.02
N MET A 180 5.06 -11.07 -6.44
CA MET A 180 6.19 -10.35 -5.81
C MET A 180 6.88 -11.20 -4.74
N LEU A 181 6.12 -12.02 -4.01
CA LEU A 181 6.62 -12.89 -2.95
C LEU A 181 6.92 -14.32 -3.40
N ASN A 182 6.89 -14.59 -4.71
CA ASN A 182 7.09 -15.91 -5.30
C ASN A 182 6.14 -16.99 -4.73
N CYS A 183 4.89 -16.60 -4.41
CA CYS A 183 3.85 -17.47 -3.88
C CYS A 183 2.83 -17.92 -4.95
N THR A 184 3.29 -18.04 -6.20
CA THR A 184 2.46 -18.36 -7.37
C THR A 184 1.98 -19.81 -7.43
N GLU A 185 2.41 -20.63 -6.48
CA GLU A 185 1.98 -22.02 -6.37
C GLU A 185 0.79 -22.26 -5.44
N GLN A 186 0.27 -21.20 -4.84
CA GLN A 186 -0.83 -21.26 -3.88
C GLN A 186 -2.19 -21.27 -4.57
N GLU A 187 -3.17 -21.98 -3.98
CA GLU A 187 -4.54 -22.04 -4.51
C GLU A 187 -5.20 -20.65 -4.60
N ALA A 188 -4.90 -19.72 -3.68
CA ALA A 188 -5.41 -18.35 -3.75
C ALA A 188 -4.92 -17.60 -4.99
N TYR A 189 -3.67 -17.82 -5.42
CA TYR A 189 -3.13 -17.25 -6.65
C TYR A 189 -3.87 -17.79 -7.89
N PHE A 190 -4.09 -19.11 -7.93
CA PHE A 190 -4.80 -19.75 -9.03
C PHE A 190 -6.26 -19.28 -9.12
N ALA A 191 -6.96 -19.24 -7.98
CA ALA A 191 -8.34 -18.77 -7.91
C ALA A 191 -8.47 -17.29 -8.33
N ALA A 192 -7.54 -16.45 -7.90
CA ALA A 192 -7.50 -15.04 -8.30
C ALA A 192 -7.23 -14.89 -9.80
N SER A 193 -6.29 -15.67 -10.35
CA SER A 193 -5.96 -15.65 -11.77
C SER A 193 -7.13 -16.12 -12.63
N GLU A 194 -7.82 -17.20 -12.25
CA GLU A 194 -9.00 -17.70 -12.94
C GLU A 194 -10.15 -16.70 -12.93
N ALA A 195 -10.45 -16.13 -11.75
CA ALA A 195 -11.50 -15.13 -11.62
C ALA A 195 -11.18 -13.82 -12.40
N ALA A 196 -9.94 -13.35 -12.35
CA ALA A 196 -9.49 -12.18 -13.10
C ALA A 196 -9.53 -12.43 -14.61
N HIS A 197 -9.10 -13.62 -15.07
CA HIS A 197 -9.13 -14.02 -16.46
C HIS A 197 -10.54 -14.09 -17.03
N ALA A 198 -11.50 -14.54 -16.23
CA ALA A 198 -12.92 -14.57 -16.62
C ALA A 198 -13.53 -13.16 -16.83
N ILE A 199 -12.97 -12.13 -16.16
CA ILE A 199 -13.43 -10.74 -16.30
C ILE A 199 -12.68 -10.01 -17.42
N GLU A 200 -11.35 -10.11 -17.40
CA GLU A 200 -10.46 -9.45 -18.35
C GLU A 200 -9.27 -10.38 -18.67
N PRO A 201 -9.34 -11.14 -19.78
CA PRO A 201 -8.25 -12.04 -20.18
C PRO A 201 -6.96 -11.24 -20.47
N THR A 202 -5.87 -11.61 -19.79
CA THR A 202 -4.50 -11.11 -20.05
C THR A 202 -3.53 -12.27 -20.15
N ALA A 203 -2.35 -12.04 -20.74
CA ALA A 203 -1.29 -13.05 -20.78
C ALA A 203 -0.92 -13.55 -19.39
N GLU A 204 -0.80 -12.64 -18.44
CA GLU A 204 -0.47 -12.92 -17.03
C GLU A 204 -1.53 -13.83 -16.35
N THR A 205 -2.81 -13.50 -16.48
CA THR A 205 -3.88 -14.30 -15.90
C THR A 205 -4.01 -15.66 -16.58
N ALA A 206 -3.78 -15.74 -17.89
CA ALA A 206 -3.74 -17.00 -18.61
C ALA A 206 -2.59 -17.90 -18.16
N VAL A 207 -1.40 -17.35 -17.91
CA VAL A 207 -0.25 -18.10 -17.34
C VAL A 207 -0.63 -18.68 -15.96
N GLY A 208 -1.26 -17.88 -15.09
CA GLY A 208 -1.72 -18.36 -13.78
C GLY A 208 -2.69 -19.53 -13.89
N CYS A 209 -3.65 -19.46 -14.81
CA CYS A 209 -4.59 -20.56 -15.08
C CYS A 209 -3.86 -21.79 -15.66
N GLY A 210 -2.92 -21.60 -16.57
CA GLY A 210 -2.12 -22.69 -17.15
C GLY A 210 -1.38 -23.49 -16.07
N TYR A 211 -0.70 -22.80 -15.14
CA TYR A 211 -0.02 -23.46 -14.01
C TYR A 211 -0.99 -24.18 -13.07
N MET A 212 -2.16 -23.60 -12.81
CA MET A 212 -3.20 -24.27 -12.02
C MET A 212 -3.60 -25.61 -12.64
N TYR A 213 -3.91 -25.64 -13.94
CA TYR A 213 -4.33 -26.86 -14.63
C TYR A 213 -3.19 -27.87 -14.79
N TYR A 214 -1.94 -27.39 -14.95
CA TYR A 214 -0.76 -28.24 -14.87
C TYR A 214 -0.68 -29.00 -13.55
N LYS A 215 -0.85 -28.31 -12.42
CA LYS A 215 -0.85 -28.95 -11.08
C LYS A 215 -2.01 -29.91 -10.87
N LYS A 216 -3.18 -29.63 -11.45
CA LYS A 216 -4.33 -30.52 -11.42
C LYS A 216 -4.19 -31.74 -12.35
N GLY A 217 -3.15 -31.78 -13.19
CA GLY A 217 -2.92 -32.85 -14.17
C GLY A 217 -3.82 -32.75 -15.39
N ASP A 218 -4.55 -31.66 -15.59
CA ASP A 218 -5.38 -31.40 -16.76
C ASP A 218 -4.53 -30.73 -17.86
N MET A 219 -3.79 -31.57 -18.60
CA MET A 219 -2.84 -31.09 -19.61
C MET A 219 -3.52 -30.41 -20.79
N ASP A 220 -4.73 -30.80 -21.16
CA ASP A 220 -5.44 -30.17 -22.27
C ASP A 220 -5.75 -28.72 -21.95
N LYS A 221 -6.34 -28.45 -20.79
CA LYS A 221 -6.59 -27.07 -20.34
C LYS A 221 -5.31 -26.28 -20.08
N CYS A 222 -4.28 -26.96 -19.56
CA CYS A 222 -2.96 -26.34 -19.36
C CYS A 222 -2.42 -25.77 -20.67
N ILE A 223 -2.44 -26.57 -21.74
CA ILE A 223 -1.99 -26.15 -23.08
C ILE A 223 -2.87 -25.02 -23.62
N ASP A 224 -4.20 -25.17 -23.52
CA ASP A 224 -5.14 -24.14 -23.99
C ASP A 224 -4.88 -22.76 -23.33
N TYR A 225 -4.61 -22.73 -22.03
CA TYR A 225 -4.32 -21.47 -21.35
C TYR A 225 -2.94 -20.91 -21.67
N PHE A 226 -1.92 -21.73 -21.88
CA PHE A 226 -0.63 -21.23 -22.33
C PHE A 226 -0.67 -20.72 -23.79
N ASP A 227 -1.45 -21.34 -24.66
CA ASP A 227 -1.71 -20.83 -26.01
C ASP A 227 -2.44 -19.48 -25.97
N GLN A 228 -3.42 -19.33 -25.08
CA GLN A 228 -4.06 -18.04 -24.85
C GLN A 228 -3.07 -16.99 -24.35
N ALA A 229 -2.18 -17.33 -23.41
CA ALA A 229 -1.15 -16.43 -22.92
C ALA A 229 -0.24 -15.92 -24.03
N ILE A 230 0.24 -16.83 -24.91
CA ILE A 230 1.07 -16.48 -26.07
C ILE A 230 0.33 -15.54 -27.03
N ASN A 231 -0.96 -15.80 -27.28
CA ASN A 231 -1.77 -14.98 -28.17
C ASN A 231 -2.08 -13.59 -27.59
N LEU A 232 -2.26 -13.49 -26.29
CA LEU A 232 -2.55 -12.22 -25.56
C LEU A 232 -1.29 -11.40 -25.32
N GLU A 233 -0.09 -11.99 -25.29
CA GLU A 233 1.16 -11.28 -25.09
C GLU A 233 1.48 -10.39 -26.30
N GLN A 234 1.69 -9.11 -26.03
CA GLN A 234 1.98 -8.12 -27.07
C GLN A 234 3.47 -7.94 -27.31
N ASP A 235 4.30 -8.25 -26.31
CA ASP A 235 5.76 -8.16 -26.44
C ASP A 235 6.32 -9.41 -27.11
N PRO A 236 6.92 -9.28 -28.32
CA PRO A 236 7.50 -10.42 -29.03
C PRO A 236 8.62 -11.11 -28.27
N LEU A 237 9.29 -10.42 -27.33
CA LEU A 237 10.38 -10.97 -26.52
C LEU A 237 9.88 -11.83 -25.33
N LYS A 238 8.57 -11.77 -25.03
CA LYS A 238 7.93 -12.54 -23.96
C LYS A 238 7.08 -13.71 -24.48
N LYS A 239 6.86 -13.78 -25.78
CA LYS A 239 6.21 -14.92 -26.46
C LYS A 239 7.16 -16.10 -26.56
#